data_ee68986ae4b1e300e64fb925855ae7a6
#
_entry.id   ee68986ae4b1e300e64fb925855ae7a6
#
_cell.length_a   1.000
_cell.length_b   1.000
_cell.length_c   1.000
_cell.angle_alpha   90.00
_cell.angle_beta   90.00
_cell.angle_gamma   90.00
#
_symmetry.space_group_name_H-M   'P 1'
#
loop_
_entity.id
_entity.type
_entity.pdbx_description
1 polymer ?
#
loop_
_entity_poly.entity_id
_entity_poly.type
_entity_poly.pdbx_seq_one_letter_code
_entity_poly.pdbx_strand_id
1 'polypeptide(L)'
;MQASCLKPIYLTFDTGNMSVAKHVADVLRKHGVRATFFLSNEKTFRNDFALDDSWQSFWQALVQDGHKFGSHTWDHTYWQKDQSAELVLVKSQFGPNANRLETVNARQYCHMLKQVEQRFIELTSRNLDPIWRAPGGKVSPQLIAMGKSCGFAHIGWSKAGFLGDELSSEKFSNSTLLANALANLRAGDIAMAHLGIWSRKDPWALGVLEPLIIGLKEKGYCFATIGK
;
A
#
# COMPACT_ATOMS: atom_id res chain seq x y z
N MET A 1 19.68 -1.89 22.66
CA MET A 1 20.04 -1.13 21.45
C MET A 1 19.63 -1.95 20.24
N GLN A 2 18.68 -1.50 19.42
CA GLN A 2 18.39 -2.17 18.12
C GLN A 2 19.62 -2.00 17.24
N ALA A 3 20.14 -3.11 16.71
CA ALA A 3 21.22 -3.06 15.73
C ALA A 3 20.79 -2.17 14.55
N SER A 4 21.69 -1.28 14.08
CA SER A 4 21.39 -0.42 12.96
C SER A 4 21.12 -1.28 11.71
N CYS A 5 19.97 -1.05 11.06
CA CYS A 5 19.60 -1.75 9.83
C CYS A 5 20.45 -1.22 8.67
N LEU A 6 21.50 -1.95 8.31
CA LEU A 6 22.46 -1.56 7.25
C LEU A 6 22.00 -1.91 5.83
N LYS A 7 21.11 -2.91 5.69
CA LYS A 7 20.57 -3.37 4.40
C LYS A 7 19.04 -3.40 4.45
N PRO A 8 18.37 -2.23 4.52
CA PRO A 8 16.92 -2.17 4.69
C PRO A 8 16.19 -2.63 3.41
N ILE A 9 15.11 -3.38 3.60
CA ILE A 9 14.02 -3.55 2.64
C ILE A 9 12.81 -2.83 3.24
N TYR A 10 12.14 -2.03 2.43
CA TYR A 10 10.91 -1.33 2.81
C TYR A 10 9.71 -2.13 2.32
N LEU A 11 9.16 -2.97 3.21
CA LEU A 11 7.97 -3.76 2.88
C LEU A 11 6.73 -2.89 3.00
N THR A 12 5.93 -2.85 1.95
CA THR A 12 4.73 -2.02 1.90
C THR A 12 3.53 -2.80 1.41
N PHE A 13 2.34 -2.40 1.90
CA PHE A 13 1.07 -3.00 1.53
C PHE A 13 0.05 -1.93 1.18
N ASP A 14 -0.62 -2.12 0.06
CA ASP A 14 -1.82 -1.35 -0.31
C ASP A 14 -3.06 -2.12 0.18
N THR A 15 -4.18 -1.45 0.43
CA THR A 15 -5.38 -2.08 1.02
C THR A 15 -5.89 -3.29 0.25
N GLY A 16 -6.45 -3.12 -0.93
CA GLY A 16 -7.11 -4.21 -1.67
C GLY A 16 -8.35 -4.77 -0.97
N ASN A 17 -8.68 -6.06 -1.19
CA ASN A 17 -9.90 -6.65 -0.64
C ASN A 17 -9.81 -7.11 0.82
N MET A 18 -8.72 -6.89 1.50
CA MET A 18 -8.46 -7.18 2.91
C MET A 18 -8.55 -8.67 3.32
N SER A 19 -8.69 -9.61 2.39
CA SER A 19 -8.91 -11.03 2.72
C SER A 19 -7.74 -11.71 3.44
N VAL A 20 -6.52 -11.17 3.29
CA VAL A 20 -5.32 -11.68 3.95
C VAL A 20 -4.76 -10.72 5.01
N ALA A 21 -5.48 -9.63 5.31
CA ALA A 21 -5.02 -8.56 6.19
C ALA A 21 -4.58 -9.07 7.57
N LYS A 22 -5.41 -9.91 8.19
CA LYS A 22 -5.09 -10.50 9.50
C LYS A 22 -3.82 -11.39 9.43
N HIS A 23 -3.70 -12.23 8.41
CA HIS A 23 -2.52 -13.08 8.23
C HIS A 23 -1.25 -12.25 8.04
N VAL A 24 -1.32 -11.18 7.24
CA VAL A 24 -0.19 -10.25 7.05
C VAL A 24 0.23 -9.65 8.40
N ALA A 25 -0.71 -9.13 9.19
CA ALA A 25 -0.43 -8.56 10.50
C ALA A 25 0.22 -9.57 11.47
N ASP A 26 -0.32 -10.80 11.51
CA ASP A 26 0.20 -11.86 12.37
C ASP A 26 1.64 -12.26 11.98
N VAL A 27 1.95 -12.40 10.69
CA VAL A 27 3.29 -12.71 10.20
C VAL A 27 4.27 -11.57 10.52
N LEU A 28 3.88 -10.32 10.26
CA LEU A 28 4.74 -9.16 10.58
C LEU A 28 5.07 -9.10 12.06
N ARG A 29 4.07 -9.28 12.93
CA ARG A 29 4.25 -9.31 14.39
C ARG A 29 5.14 -10.47 14.83
N LYS A 30 4.90 -11.69 14.32
CA LYS A 30 5.70 -12.90 14.61
C LYS A 30 7.17 -12.69 14.33
N HIS A 31 7.49 -11.99 13.25
CA HIS A 31 8.86 -11.75 12.83
C HIS A 31 9.45 -10.41 13.31
N GLY A 32 8.70 -9.60 14.06
CA GLY A 32 9.12 -8.27 14.49
C GLY A 32 9.42 -7.31 13.34
N VAL A 33 8.68 -7.46 12.23
CA VAL A 33 8.83 -6.63 11.03
C VAL A 33 7.83 -5.49 11.05
N ARG A 34 8.32 -4.26 10.86
CA ARG A 34 7.47 -3.09 10.63
C ARG A 34 7.37 -2.81 9.14
N ALA A 35 6.18 -2.49 8.69
CA ALA A 35 5.86 -2.21 7.29
C ALA A 35 5.18 -0.84 7.15
N THR A 36 4.99 -0.38 5.91
CA THR A 36 4.22 0.82 5.60
C THR A 36 2.97 0.41 4.82
N PHE A 37 1.80 0.93 5.23
CA PHE A 37 0.51 0.63 4.61
C PHE A 37 -0.02 1.87 3.90
N PHE A 38 -0.53 1.71 2.67
CA PHE A 38 -1.19 2.76 1.91
C PHE A 38 -2.68 2.46 1.83
N LEU A 39 -3.48 3.36 2.37
CA LEU A 39 -4.89 3.12 2.70
C LEU A 39 -5.81 3.76 1.67
N SER A 40 -6.80 3.00 1.23
CA SER A 40 -7.94 3.44 0.42
C SER A 40 -9.23 2.82 0.98
N ASN A 41 -10.37 3.48 0.79
CA ASN A 41 -11.65 2.94 1.26
C ASN A 41 -12.24 1.94 0.24
N GLU A 42 -11.51 0.86 0.02
CA GLU A 42 -11.87 -0.20 -0.92
C GLU A 42 -12.88 -1.18 -0.34
N LYS A 43 -13.71 -1.74 -1.21
CA LYS A 43 -14.64 -2.82 -0.83
C LYS A 43 -13.88 -4.06 -0.41
N THR A 44 -14.24 -4.61 0.76
CA THR A 44 -13.58 -5.79 1.31
C THR A 44 -14.33 -7.08 1.00
N PHE A 45 -13.70 -8.21 1.28
CA PHE A 45 -14.31 -9.55 1.16
C PHE A 45 -15.52 -9.76 2.11
N ARG A 46 -15.69 -8.88 3.13
CA ARG A 46 -16.81 -8.91 4.07
C ARG A 46 -18.03 -8.13 3.57
N ASN A 47 -17.97 -7.53 2.38
CA ASN A 47 -18.96 -6.58 1.83
C ASN A 47 -19.06 -5.24 2.58
N ASP A 48 -18.12 -4.93 3.48
CA ASP A 48 -17.87 -3.63 4.06
C ASP A 48 -16.73 -2.92 3.30
N PHE A 49 -16.26 -1.78 3.82
CA PHE A 49 -15.11 -1.06 3.25
C PHE A 49 -13.93 -1.08 4.22
N ALA A 50 -12.72 -0.98 3.67
CA ALA A 50 -11.47 -1.12 4.42
C ALA A 50 -11.29 -0.08 5.55
N LEU A 51 -11.97 1.05 5.46
CA LEU A 51 -11.96 2.10 6.49
C LEU A 51 -13.29 2.22 7.24
N ASP A 52 -14.16 1.21 7.23
CA ASP A 52 -15.35 1.15 8.08
C ASP A 52 -14.97 0.85 9.55
N ASP A 53 -15.91 1.14 10.49
CA ASP A 53 -15.72 0.89 11.92
C ASP A 53 -15.42 -0.59 12.23
N SER A 54 -15.89 -1.51 11.38
CA SER A 54 -15.61 -2.94 11.47
C SER A 54 -14.12 -3.31 11.40
N TRP A 55 -13.30 -2.40 10.88
CA TRP A 55 -11.84 -2.55 10.77
C TRP A 55 -11.06 -1.73 11.81
N GLN A 56 -11.74 -0.98 12.68
CA GLN A 56 -11.10 -0.09 13.66
C GLN A 56 -10.06 -0.83 14.51
N SER A 57 -10.43 -1.96 15.12
CA SER A 57 -9.51 -2.75 15.97
C SER A 57 -8.29 -3.26 15.22
N PHE A 58 -8.44 -3.60 13.94
CA PHE A 58 -7.34 -4.02 13.08
C PHE A 58 -6.33 -2.89 12.86
N TRP A 59 -6.81 -1.70 12.48
CA TRP A 59 -5.93 -0.54 12.26
C TRP A 59 -5.26 -0.07 13.56
N GLN A 60 -5.99 -0.06 14.68
CA GLN A 60 -5.42 0.26 15.99
C GLN A 60 -4.31 -0.71 16.40
N ALA A 61 -4.47 -2.00 16.16
CA ALA A 61 -3.43 -3.00 16.44
C ALA A 61 -2.17 -2.75 15.60
N LEU A 62 -2.30 -2.45 14.30
CA LEU A 62 -1.15 -2.11 13.45
C LEU A 62 -0.45 -0.81 13.88
N VAL A 63 -1.21 0.18 14.37
CA VAL A 63 -0.64 1.41 14.97
C VAL A 63 0.19 1.07 16.21
N GLN A 64 -0.33 0.22 17.09
CA GLN A 64 0.37 -0.23 18.31
C GLN A 64 1.64 -1.03 17.98
N ASP A 65 1.62 -1.83 16.92
CA ASP A 65 2.79 -2.57 16.42
C ASP A 65 3.87 -1.65 15.79
N GLY A 66 3.57 -0.36 15.63
CA GLY A 66 4.52 0.65 15.17
C GLY A 66 4.69 0.71 13.66
N HIS A 67 3.71 0.28 12.90
CA HIS A 67 3.66 0.44 11.45
C HIS A 67 3.46 1.91 11.04
N LYS A 68 3.75 2.21 9.77
CA LYS A 68 3.54 3.51 9.14
C LYS A 68 2.37 3.47 8.16
N PHE A 69 1.72 4.61 7.94
CA PHE A 69 0.50 4.69 7.15
C PHE A 69 0.52 5.90 6.24
N GLY A 70 0.19 5.69 4.97
CA GLY A 70 0.04 6.74 3.97
C GLY A 70 -1.33 6.65 3.27
N SER A 71 -1.65 7.68 2.48
CA SER A 71 -2.88 7.69 1.68
C SER A 71 -2.70 6.97 0.35
N HIS A 72 -3.74 6.25 -0.09
CA HIS A 72 -3.84 5.63 -1.43
C HIS A 72 -5.02 6.21 -2.22
N THR A 73 -5.44 7.42 -1.89
CA THR A 73 -6.69 8.09 -2.28
C THR A 73 -7.95 7.41 -1.72
N TRP A 74 -9.03 8.16 -1.49
CA TRP A 74 -10.21 7.63 -0.84
C TRP A 74 -10.88 6.50 -1.62
N ASP A 75 -11.21 6.76 -2.89
CA ASP A 75 -11.96 5.85 -3.77
C ASP A 75 -11.04 5.01 -4.69
N HIS A 76 -9.76 4.81 -4.33
CA HIS A 76 -8.77 4.14 -5.17
C HIS A 76 -8.73 4.74 -6.59
N THR A 77 -8.36 6.02 -6.65
CA THR A 77 -8.52 6.85 -7.84
C THR A 77 -7.29 6.79 -8.75
N TYR A 78 -7.46 6.21 -9.92
CA TYR A 78 -6.41 6.09 -10.95
C TYR A 78 -6.24 7.40 -11.72
N TRP A 79 -5.01 7.88 -11.85
CA TRP A 79 -4.65 8.89 -12.84
C TRP A 79 -4.75 8.30 -14.25
N GLN A 80 -5.30 9.06 -15.20
CA GLN A 80 -5.43 8.67 -16.59
C GLN A 80 -4.50 9.48 -17.49
N LYS A 81 -4.51 10.81 -17.34
CA LYS A 81 -3.63 11.74 -18.06
C LYS A 81 -3.68 13.15 -17.47
N ASP A 82 -2.68 13.94 -17.74
CA ASP A 82 -2.73 15.39 -17.55
C ASP A 82 -3.62 16.01 -18.65
N GLN A 83 -4.55 16.86 -18.25
CA GLN A 83 -5.50 17.45 -19.18
C GLN A 83 -5.16 18.90 -19.52
N SER A 84 -4.61 19.64 -18.57
CA SER A 84 -4.05 20.97 -18.70
C SER A 84 -3.00 21.20 -17.62
N ALA A 85 -2.39 22.37 -17.55
CA ALA A 85 -1.41 22.71 -16.51
C ALA A 85 -1.94 22.58 -15.06
N GLU A 86 -3.26 22.67 -14.87
CA GLU A 86 -3.87 22.66 -13.53
C GLU A 86 -4.85 21.49 -13.33
N LEU A 87 -5.12 20.72 -14.35
CA LEU A 87 -6.18 19.70 -14.35
C LEU A 87 -5.64 18.35 -14.78
N VAL A 88 -6.02 17.31 -14.05
CA VAL A 88 -5.76 15.89 -14.39
C VAL A 88 -7.08 15.16 -14.60
N LEU A 89 -7.09 14.21 -15.52
CA LEU A 89 -8.18 13.27 -15.73
C LEU A 89 -7.92 12.04 -14.84
N VAL A 90 -8.90 11.68 -14.05
CA VAL A 90 -8.84 10.54 -13.13
C VAL A 90 -10.04 9.62 -13.29
N LYS A 91 -9.93 8.40 -12.72
CA LYS A 91 -11.02 7.43 -12.70
C LYS A 91 -10.99 6.69 -11.38
N SER A 92 -11.99 6.92 -10.53
CA SER A 92 -12.16 6.21 -9.26
C SER A 92 -12.67 4.78 -9.47
N GLN A 93 -12.21 3.85 -8.67
CA GLN A 93 -12.66 2.46 -8.72
C GLN A 93 -13.91 2.26 -7.86
N PHE A 94 -14.01 2.98 -6.76
CA PHE A 94 -15.11 2.90 -5.78
C PHE A 94 -15.82 4.24 -5.64
N GLY A 95 -16.79 4.32 -4.74
CA GLY A 95 -17.53 5.53 -4.44
C GLY A 95 -18.65 5.84 -5.45
N PRO A 96 -19.33 7.01 -5.29
CA PRO A 96 -20.51 7.37 -6.08
C PRO A 96 -20.18 7.60 -7.57
N ASN A 97 -18.93 7.94 -7.89
CA ASN A 97 -18.45 8.17 -9.26
C ASN A 97 -17.61 7.01 -9.81
N ALA A 98 -17.77 5.81 -9.22
CA ALA A 98 -17.02 4.63 -9.62
C ALA A 98 -17.08 4.41 -11.16
N ASN A 99 -15.90 4.16 -11.71
CA ASN A 99 -15.69 3.91 -13.15
C ASN A 99 -16.01 5.09 -14.10
N ARG A 100 -16.30 6.27 -13.59
CA ARG A 100 -16.46 7.49 -14.40
C ARG A 100 -15.14 8.25 -14.52
N LEU A 101 -14.96 8.91 -15.66
CA LEU A 101 -13.85 9.83 -15.85
C LEU A 101 -14.22 11.20 -15.26
N GLU A 102 -13.35 11.74 -14.45
CA GLU A 102 -13.51 13.05 -13.82
C GLU A 102 -12.27 13.90 -14.02
N THR A 103 -12.47 15.18 -14.27
CA THR A 103 -11.39 16.15 -14.30
C THR A 103 -11.28 16.83 -12.95
N VAL A 104 -10.10 16.76 -12.33
CA VAL A 104 -9.85 17.29 -11.00
C VAL A 104 -8.66 18.23 -10.97
N ASN A 105 -8.73 19.26 -10.12
CA ASN A 105 -7.62 20.15 -9.81
C ASN A 105 -6.89 19.70 -8.53
N ALA A 106 -5.82 20.42 -8.15
CA ALA A 106 -5.01 20.11 -6.97
C ALA A 106 -5.83 20.07 -5.68
N ARG A 107 -6.79 21.01 -5.47
CA ARG A 107 -7.63 21.05 -4.28
C ARG A 107 -8.50 19.78 -4.16
N GLN A 108 -9.11 19.36 -5.26
CA GLN A 108 -9.97 18.17 -5.32
C GLN A 108 -9.13 16.90 -5.09
N TYR A 109 -7.94 16.82 -5.70
CA TYR A 109 -7.03 15.69 -5.49
C TYR A 109 -6.54 15.63 -4.03
N CYS A 110 -6.18 16.77 -3.45
CA CYS A 110 -5.84 16.87 -2.04
C CYS A 110 -6.97 16.43 -1.11
N HIS A 111 -8.21 16.72 -1.47
CA HIS A 111 -9.37 16.25 -0.72
C HIS A 111 -9.43 14.71 -0.67
N MET A 112 -9.19 14.04 -1.81
CA MET A 112 -9.15 12.57 -1.88
C MET A 112 -8.06 11.96 -0.98
N LEU A 113 -6.91 12.63 -0.87
CA LEU A 113 -5.83 12.18 0.03
C LEU A 113 -6.17 12.42 1.50
N LYS A 114 -6.67 13.61 1.83
CA LYS A 114 -6.99 14.02 3.21
C LYS A 114 -8.22 13.33 3.79
N GLN A 115 -9.13 12.89 2.94
CA GLN A 115 -10.30 12.13 3.40
C GLN A 115 -9.88 10.78 4.02
N VAL A 116 -8.85 10.12 3.48
CA VAL A 116 -8.24 8.93 4.08
C VAL A 116 -7.63 9.27 5.44
N GLU A 117 -6.88 10.37 5.55
CA GLU A 117 -6.28 10.82 6.80
C GLU A 117 -7.34 11.11 7.86
N GLN A 118 -8.38 11.88 7.49
CA GLN A 118 -9.49 12.21 8.40
C GLN A 118 -10.13 10.94 8.96
N ARG A 119 -10.44 9.98 8.08
CA ARG A 119 -11.05 8.73 8.51
C ARG A 119 -10.10 7.87 9.36
N PHE A 120 -8.83 7.84 9.04
CA PHE A 120 -7.85 7.11 9.83
C PHE A 120 -7.67 7.70 11.23
N ILE A 121 -7.75 9.03 11.38
CA ILE A 121 -7.75 9.71 12.69
C ILE A 121 -8.98 9.28 13.51
N GLU A 122 -10.16 9.24 12.89
CA GLU A 122 -11.40 8.80 13.57
C GLU A 122 -11.27 7.35 14.09
N LEU A 123 -10.67 6.45 13.29
CA LEU A 123 -10.50 5.05 13.66
C LEU A 123 -9.40 4.82 14.71
N THR A 124 -8.31 5.61 14.69
CA THR A 124 -7.09 5.26 15.41
C THR A 124 -6.56 6.36 16.34
N SER A 125 -7.11 7.56 16.28
CA SER A 125 -6.60 8.77 16.94
C SER A 125 -5.17 9.14 16.52
N ARG A 126 -4.73 8.72 15.34
CA ARG A 126 -3.39 8.97 14.79
C ARG A 126 -3.47 9.56 13.39
N ASN A 127 -2.61 10.55 13.09
CA ASN A 127 -2.44 11.08 11.74
C ASN A 127 -1.75 10.06 10.83
N LEU A 128 -1.99 10.16 9.52
CA LEU A 128 -1.14 9.50 8.54
C LEU A 128 0.28 10.09 8.58
N ASP A 129 1.24 9.29 8.17
CA ASP A 129 2.54 9.82 7.78
C ASP A 129 2.35 10.65 6.48
N PRO A 130 3.09 11.75 6.25
CA PRO A 130 2.84 12.66 5.13
C PRO A 130 3.31 12.08 3.79
N ILE A 131 2.85 10.88 3.49
CA ILE A 131 3.15 10.11 2.28
C ILE A 131 1.88 9.59 1.61
N TRP A 132 1.96 9.39 0.30
CA TRP A 132 0.88 8.79 -0.46
C TRP A 132 1.42 7.93 -1.60
N ARG A 133 0.60 7.01 -2.09
CA ARG A 133 0.89 6.17 -3.26
C ARG A 133 -0.23 6.32 -4.27
N ALA A 134 0.13 6.45 -5.55
CA ALA A 134 -0.87 6.50 -6.62
C ALA A 134 -1.39 5.09 -6.93
N PRO A 135 -2.72 4.89 -6.99
CA PRO A 135 -3.32 3.64 -7.42
C PRO A 135 -2.77 3.15 -8.76
N GLY A 136 -2.42 1.85 -8.82
CA GLY A 136 -1.80 1.22 -9.98
C GLY A 136 -0.42 1.77 -10.37
N GLY A 137 0.22 2.58 -9.51
CA GLY A 137 1.52 3.18 -9.77
C GLY A 137 1.55 4.22 -10.89
N LYS A 138 0.40 4.63 -11.40
CA LYS A 138 0.29 5.57 -12.53
C LYS A 138 0.38 7.00 -12.04
N VAL A 139 1.41 7.70 -12.45
CA VAL A 139 1.69 9.09 -12.04
C VAL A 139 2.19 9.94 -13.20
N SER A 140 2.03 11.26 -13.05
CA SER A 140 2.75 12.28 -13.80
C SER A 140 3.47 13.24 -12.87
N PRO A 141 4.43 14.03 -13.34
CA PRO A 141 5.02 15.09 -12.55
C PRO A 141 3.99 16.06 -11.98
N GLN A 142 2.92 16.35 -12.72
CA GLN A 142 1.83 17.21 -12.28
C GLN A 142 1.04 16.59 -11.13
N LEU A 143 0.66 15.32 -11.24
CA LEU A 143 -0.05 14.62 -10.17
C LEU A 143 0.78 14.55 -8.88
N ILE A 144 2.09 14.30 -9.00
CA ILE A 144 3.01 14.31 -7.87
C ILE A 144 3.08 15.71 -7.22
N ALA A 145 3.13 16.78 -8.04
CA ALA A 145 3.12 18.14 -7.55
C ALA A 145 1.81 18.49 -6.82
N MET A 146 0.66 17.99 -7.30
CA MET A 146 -0.63 18.14 -6.60
C MET A 146 -0.61 17.50 -5.20
N GLY A 147 -0.13 16.26 -5.07
CA GLY A 147 0.02 15.62 -3.76
C GLY A 147 0.97 16.39 -2.83
N LYS A 148 2.10 16.86 -3.37
CA LYS A 148 3.07 17.66 -2.62
C LYS A 148 2.48 18.99 -2.13
N SER A 149 1.62 19.63 -2.91
CA SER A 149 0.98 20.91 -2.54
C SER A 149 0.09 20.81 -1.31
N CYS A 150 -0.38 19.61 -0.97
CA CYS A 150 -1.15 19.35 0.25
C CYS A 150 -0.37 18.59 1.35
N GLY A 151 0.95 18.52 1.22
CA GLY A 151 1.82 18.01 2.25
C GLY A 151 2.17 16.51 2.14
N PHE A 152 1.74 15.82 1.07
CA PHE A 152 2.02 14.40 0.91
C PHE A 152 3.12 14.15 -0.12
N ALA A 153 4.18 13.42 0.27
CA ALA A 153 5.22 12.95 -0.63
C ALA A 153 4.78 11.66 -1.33
N HIS A 154 4.93 11.59 -2.66
CA HIS A 154 4.61 10.38 -3.41
C HIS A 154 5.67 9.29 -3.17
N ILE A 155 5.20 8.07 -2.90
CA ILE A 155 6.02 6.87 -2.71
C ILE A 155 5.54 5.78 -3.65
N GLY A 156 6.33 5.45 -4.66
CA GLY A 156 6.12 4.28 -5.52
C GLY A 156 6.73 3.01 -4.93
N TRP A 157 7.13 2.10 -5.80
CA TRP A 157 7.91 0.90 -5.48
C TRP A 157 9.08 0.74 -6.44
N SER A 158 10.09 -0.01 -6.04
CA SER A 158 11.24 -0.33 -6.87
C SER A 158 10.84 -1.31 -8.00
N LYS A 159 11.59 -1.31 -9.08
CA LYS A 159 11.33 -2.27 -10.18
C LYS A 159 11.33 -3.73 -9.69
N ALA A 160 12.28 -4.10 -8.83
CA ALA A 160 12.33 -5.41 -8.19
C ALA A 160 11.32 -5.59 -7.05
N GLY A 161 10.73 -4.49 -6.57
CA GLY A 161 9.80 -4.46 -5.45
C GLY A 161 8.36 -4.80 -5.82
N PHE A 162 7.99 -4.90 -7.09
CA PHE A 162 6.70 -5.44 -7.50
C PHE A 162 6.65 -6.94 -7.21
N LEU A 163 5.97 -7.34 -6.14
CA LEU A 163 5.97 -8.73 -5.65
C LEU A 163 5.00 -9.64 -6.42
N GLY A 164 4.18 -9.09 -7.31
CA GLY A 164 3.35 -9.83 -8.25
C GLY A 164 2.12 -10.51 -7.65
N ASP A 165 1.70 -10.12 -6.47
CA ASP A 165 0.56 -10.68 -5.75
C ASP A 165 -0.79 -10.50 -6.48
N GLU A 166 -0.87 -9.58 -7.44
CA GLU A 166 -2.04 -9.35 -8.31
C GLU A 166 -1.98 -10.12 -9.64
N LEU A 167 -0.85 -10.78 -9.93
CA LEU A 167 -0.69 -11.56 -11.16
C LEU A 167 -1.47 -12.88 -11.08
N SER A 168 -1.91 -13.40 -12.23
CA SER A 168 -2.62 -14.68 -12.32
C SER A 168 -1.83 -15.82 -11.69
N SER A 169 -2.46 -16.56 -10.76
CA SER A 169 -1.86 -17.75 -10.11
C SER A 169 -1.48 -18.84 -11.10
N GLU A 170 -2.18 -18.95 -12.23
CA GLU A 170 -1.95 -19.96 -13.26
C GLU A 170 -0.65 -19.71 -14.02
N LYS A 171 -0.28 -18.44 -14.21
CA LYS A 171 0.94 -18.04 -14.92
C LYS A 171 2.11 -17.77 -13.98
N PHE A 172 1.82 -17.33 -12.77
CA PHE A 172 2.82 -16.91 -11.77
C PHE A 172 2.50 -17.57 -10.43
N SER A 173 3.03 -18.77 -10.22
CA SER A 173 2.85 -19.50 -8.97
C SER A 173 3.48 -18.74 -7.79
N ASN A 174 3.00 -18.98 -6.57
CA ASN A 174 3.60 -18.41 -5.36
C ASN A 174 5.08 -18.77 -5.23
N SER A 175 5.49 -20.00 -5.60
CA SER A 175 6.89 -20.40 -5.58
C SER A 175 7.75 -19.60 -6.57
N THR A 176 7.24 -19.34 -7.77
CA THR A 176 7.92 -18.49 -8.77
C THR A 176 8.08 -17.06 -8.28
N LEU A 177 7.01 -16.48 -7.70
CA LEU A 177 7.06 -15.12 -7.16
C LEU A 177 8.03 -15.00 -5.97
N LEU A 178 8.05 -15.97 -5.08
CA LEU A 178 9.01 -16.04 -3.97
C LEU A 178 10.46 -16.11 -4.49
N ALA A 179 10.75 -17.03 -5.42
CA ALA A 179 12.07 -17.20 -5.99
C ALA A 179 12.55 -15.90 -6.66
N ASN A 180 11.69 -15.23 -7.43
CA ASN A 180 12.00 -13.97 -8.10
C ASN A 180 12.28 -12.85 -7.08
N ALA A 181 11.47 -12.73 -6.04
CA ALA A 181 11.68 -11.71 -5.00
C ALA A 181 13.00 -11.93 -4.26
N LEU A 182 13.30 -13.16 -3.84
CA LEU A 182 14.56 -13.52 -3.17
C LEU A 182 15.80 -13.34 -4.06
N ALA A 183 15.66 -13.52 -5.37
CA ALA A 183 16.75 -13.33 -6.32
C ALA A 183 17.04 -11.86 -6.63
N ASN A 184 16.02 -11.01 -6.67
CA ASN A 184 16.11 -9.68 -7.26
C ASN A 184 16.09 -8.52 -6.25
N LEU A 185 15.46 -8.67 -5.07
CA LEU A 185 15.42 -7.60 -4.06
C LEU A 185 16.82 -7.27 -3.53
N ARG A 186 17.07 -5.98 -3.35
CA ARG A 186 18.32 -5.40 -2.84
C ARG A 186 18.06 -4.40 -1.73
N ALA A 187 19.09 -4.08 -0.95
CA ALA A 187 19.01 -3.05 0.08
C ALA A 187 18.56 -1.70 -0.51
N GLY A 188 17.58 -1.09 0.13
CA GLY A 188 16.95 0.15 -0.31
C GLY A 188 15.69 -0.05 -1.16
N ASP A 189 15.38 -1.28 -1.58
CA ASP A 189 14.18 -1.53 -2.37
C ASP A 189 12.90 -1.35 -1.55
N ILE A 190 11.91 -0.76 -2.21
CA ILE A 190 10.54 -0.65 -1.72
C ILE A 190 9.73 -1.79 -2.37
N ALA A 191 9.37 -2.77 -1.56
CA ALA A 191 8.58 -3.92 -1.97
C ALA A 191 7.09 -3.68 -1.73
N MET A 192 6.22 -4.01 -2.71
CA MET A 192 4.80 -3.75 -2.68
C MET A 192 3.99 -5.03 -2.89
N ALA A 193 3.02 -5.24 -2.03
CA ALA A 193 1.94 -6.21 -2.14
C ALA A 193 0.64 -5.60 -1.59
N HIS A 194 -0.46 -6.38 -1.57
CA HIS A 194 -1.77 -5.94 -1.10
C HIS A 194 -2.25 -6.78 0.10
N LEU A 195 -3.20 -6.23 0.85
CA LEU A 195 -3.89 -6.96 1.93
C LEU A 195 -4.98 -7.92 1.39
N GLY A 196 -4.87 -8.29 0.14
CA GLY A 196 -5.71 -9.24 -0.59
C GLY A 196 -6.14 -8.69 -1.94
N ILE A 197 -6.28 -9.60 -2.92
CA ILE A 197 -6.62 -9.29 -4.31
C ILE A 197 -7.78 -10.18 -4.78
N TRP A 198 -8.76 -9.58 -5.48
CA TRP A 198 -9.94 -10.31 -5.97
C TRP A 198 -9.62 -11.34 -7.05
N SER A 199 -8.70 -11.03 -7.95
CA SER A 199 -8.41 -11.84 -9.13
C SER A 199 -7.53 -13.06 -8.85
N ARG A 200 -6.84 -13.11 -7.69
CA ARG A 200 -5.91 -14.19 -7.40
C ARG A 200 -6.57 -15.30 -6.57
N LYS A 201 -6.66 -16.50 -7.13
CA LYS A 201 -7.26 -17.68 -6.49
C LYS A 201 -6.39 -18.28 -5.38
N ASP A 202 -5.07 -18.16 -5.53
CA ASP A 202 -4.06 -18.64 -4.58
C ASP A 202 -3.42 -17.43 -3.89
N PRO A 203 -3.90 -17.02 -2.69
CA PRO A 203 -3.47 -15.79 -2.06
C PRO A 203 -1.96 -15.76 -1.82
N TRP A 204 -1.30 -14.74 -2.36
CA TRP A 204 0.15 -14.57 -2.29
C TRP A 204 0.66 -14.57 -0.84
N ALA A 205 0.04 -13.81 0.05
CA ALA A 205 0.54 -13.62 1.42
C ALA A 205 0.62 -14.94 2.20
N LEU A 206 -0.31 -15.88 1.98
CA LEU A 206 -0.32 -17.16 2.68
C LEU A 206 0.85 -18.06 2.30
N GLY A 207 1.31 -17.99 1.05
CA GLY A 207 2.40 -18.86 0.56
C GLY A 207 3.76 -18.19 0.46
N VAL A 208 3.82 -16.85 0.45
CA VAL A 208 5.05 -16.13 0.10
C VAL A 208 5.56 -15.21 1.21
N LEU A 209 4.69 -14.52 1.96
CA LEU A 209 5.12 -13.46 2.86
C LEU A 209 6.10 -13.95 3.93
N GLU A 210 5.77 -15.02 4.64
CA GLU A 210 6.63 -15.53 5.70
C GLU A 210 7.95 -16.12 5.17
N PRO A 211 7.96 -17.00 4.15
CA PRO A 211 9.21 -17.46 3.53
C PRO A 211 10.07 -16.32 2.95
N LEU A 212 9.46 -15.27 2.41
CA LEU A 212 10.19 -14.10 1.90
C LEU A 212 10.90 -13.35 3.04
N ILE A 213 10.21 -13.10 4.16
CA ILE A 213 10.80 -12.44 5.33
C ILE A 213 11.99 -13.27 5.87
N ILE A 214 11.81 -14.58 6.03
CA ILE A 214 12.86 -15.49 6.50
C ILE A 214 14.05 -15.46 5.56
N GLY A 215 13.84 -15.71 4.26
CA GLY A 215 14.92 -15.79 3.29
C GLY A 215 15.68 -14.46 3.09
N LEU A 216 14.99 -13.31 3.22
CA LEU A 216 15.67 -12.01 3.20
C LEU A 216 16.51 -11.79 4.47
N LYS A 217 16.02 -12.17 5.66
CA LYS A 217 16.80 -12.10 6.90
C LYS A 217 18.04 -12.99 6.86
N GLU A 218 17.94 -14.22 6.34
CA GLU A 218 19.06 -15.13 6.13
C GLU A 218 20.14 -14.56 5.22
N LYS A 219 19.74 -13.73 4.25
CA LYS A 219 20.67 -12.98 3.37
C LYS A 219 21.23 -11.71 4.03
N GLY A 220 20.92 -11.45 5.30
CA GLY A 220 21.39 -10.31 6.08
C GLY A 220 20.65 -9.01 5.79
N TYR A 221 19.46 -9.06 5.17
CA TYR A 221 18.59 -7.90 5.07
C TYR A 221 17.80 -7.69 6.37
N CYS A 222 17.39 -6.46 6.59
CA CYS A 222 16.51 -6.06 7.67
C CYS A 222 15.34 -5.25 7.09
N PHE A 223 14.30 -5.04 7.87
CA PHE A 223 13.10 -4.33 7.41
C PHE A 223 12.98 -2.99 8.11
N ALA A 224 12.61 -1.96 7.34
CA ALA A 224 12.37 -0.62 7.83
C ALA A 224 11.06 -0.06 7.24
N THR A 225 10.52 0.96 7.90
CA THR A 225 9.36 1.71 7.39
C THR A 225 9.81 2.89 6.55
N ILE A 226 8.96 3.35 5.63
CA ILE A 226 9.17 4.56 4.86
C ILE A 226 8.89 5.77 5.75
N GLY A 227 9.74 6.79 5.64
CA GLY A 227 9.69 8.00 6.48
C GLY A 227 10.68 7.95 7.64
N LYS A 228 10.98 9.12 8.16
CA LYS A 228 11.87 9.32 9.33
C LYS A 228 11.14 8.95 10.61
#